data_6ba57d5d303612b9c50cdc88046850bf
#
_entry.id   6ba57d5d303612b9c50cdc88046850bf
#
_cell.length_a   1.000
_cell.length_b   1.000
_cell.length_c   1.000
_cell.angle_alpha   90.00
_cell.angle_beta   90.00
_cell.angle_gamma   90.00
#
_symmetry.space_group_name_H-M   'P 1'
#
loop_
_entity.id
_entity.type
_entity.pdbx_description
1 polymer ?
#
loop_
_entity_poly.entity_id
_entity_poly.type
_entity_poly.pdbx_seq_one_letter_code
_entity_poly.pdbx_strand_id
1 'polypeptide(L)'
;ANAFGDGNESRGKFTQTFGDGNKVHGDNASGYGSTNIIGAANNYKEYASAFGTENTITGHRSTALGAKNTVSGENATAVGYSNTVAGNYSVGIGSSANAQGSTTVAIGQATQATGENSNAFGSQASATATSALALGTNSTASGDSSVAVGNDSTVTGDSAVAIGASTTSTGKWSTALGDLANAEGEQSVALSKDSYAKHEKSVALGTGTITRDATSENTATVGSLTYSGFAGNTPISVVSVGAGESTTYTPPDHTISRTVTITPHQRQIINVGAGNISAKSTDAINGSQLYAVAGTVNNVANSVKNIIGGNTSINPDGTITVNNIGGTGKNTVHDAIKHANDRVDNIRQRTSDVKVKAGDNIDVEETHDDANQVKTYTVSTQKDIKANSYTINNSNIKIDQNGINAGNKKVINVANGENDNDAVNVSQLNKVKHDVANNTKNIATNTQNIANNTKAINTLNKKVNDV
;
A
#
# COMPACT_ATOMS: atom_id res chain seq x y z
N ALA A 1 10.52 -6.04 -67.14
CA ALA A 1 9.65 -7.03 -66.61
C ALA A 1 9.98 -8.42 -67.14
N ASN A 2 10.06 -9.43 -66.33
CA ASN A 2 10.29 -10.82 -66.70
C ASN A 2 9.10 -11.65 -66.14
N ALA A 3 8.52 -12.50 -67.02
CA ALA A 3 7.43 -13.42 -66.64
C ALA A 3 7.77 -14.84 -67.12
N PHE A 4 7.70 -15.81 -66.21
CA PHE A 4 7.93 -17.24 -66.50
C PHE A 4 6.74 -18.06 -65.96
N GLY A 5 6.17 -18.93 -66.83
CA GLY A 5 4.97 -19.74 -66.47
C GLY A 5 3.74 -19.24 -67.24
N ASP A 6 2.56 -19.83 -66.88
CA ASP A 6 1.33 -19.56 -67.66
C ASP A 6 0.50 -18.43 -67.02
N GLY A 7 -0.21 -17.66 -67.81
CA GLY A 7 -1.17 -16.64 -67.33
C GLY A 7 -0.60 -15.47 -66.51
N ASN A 8 0.73 -15.32 -66.42
CA ASN A 8 1.35 -14.25 -65.65
C ASN A 8 1.23 -12.90 -66.35
N GLU A 9 0.87 -11.85 -65.57
CA GLU A 9 0.90 -10.44 -65.98
C GLU A 9 1.97 -9.68 -65.22
N SER A 10 2.97 -9.12 -65.87
CA SER A 10 4.11 -8.44 -65.28
C SER A 10 4.26 -7.04 -65.86
N ARG A 11 4.02 -5.99 -65.06
CA ARG A 11 4.08 -4.57 -65.48
C ARG A 11 4.94 -3.75 -64.49
N GLY A 12 5.83 -2.93 -65.02
CA GLY A 12 6.77 -2.10 -64.28
C GLY A 12 8.23 -2.40 -64.68
N LYS A 13 9.16 -1.58 -64.12
CA LYS A 13 10.61 -1.75 -64.33
C LYS A 13 11.11 -2.80 -63.31
N PHE A 14 11.99 -3.69 -63.75
CA PHE A 14 12.61 -4.74 -62.97
C PHE A 14 11.60 -5.67 -62.23
N THR A 15 10.38 -5.78 -62.78
CA THR A 15 9.36 -6.70 -62.25
C THR A 15 9.72 -8.15 -62.56
N GLN A 16 9.52 -9.07 -61.59
CA GLN A 16 9.76 -10.50 -61.77
C GLN A 16 8.50 -11.29 -61.39
N THR A 17 8.12 -12.21 -62.26
CA THR A 17 6.92 -13.01 -62.10
C THR A 17 7.21 -14.47 -62.45
N PHE A 18 7.05 -15.40 -61.55
CA PHE A 18 7.30 -16.83 -61.73
C PHE A 18 6.11 -17.66 -61.24
N GLY A 19 5.66 -18.63 -62.06
CA GLY A 19 4.59 -19.52 -61.68
C GLY A 19 3.36 -19.35 -62.55
N ASP A 20 2.15 -19.44 -61.97
CA ASP A 20 0.91 -19.46 -62.72
C ASP A 20 -0.06 -18.36 -62.29
N GLY A 21 -0.61 -17.61 -63.22
CA GLY A 21 -1.66 -16.62 -63.01
C GLY A 21 -1.33 -15.40 -62.10
N ASN A 22 -0.04 -15.12 -61.85
CA ASN A 22 0.34 -13.98 -61.00
C ASN A 22 0.15 -12.65 -61.74
N LYS A 23 -0.39 -11.64 -61.06
CA LYS A 23 -0.53 -10.26 -61.56
C LYS A 23 0.36 -9.32 -60.77
N VAL A 24 1.45 -8.86 -61.34
CA VAL A 24 2.45 -8.02 -60.65
C VAL A 24 2.59 -6.68 -61.36
N HIS A 25 2.10 -5.63 -60.73
CA HIS A 25 2.14 -4.26 -61.20
C HIS A 25 2.92 -3.37 -60.23
N GLY A 26 4.21 -3.13 -60.52
CA GLY A 26 5.03 -2.28 -59.70
C GLY A 26 6.52 -2.35 -60.05
N ASP A 27 7.25 -1.24 -59.90
CA ASP A 27 8.68 -1.22 -60.11
C ASP A 27 9.42 -1.98 -59.01
N ASN A 28 10.38 -2.81 -59.37
CA ASN A 28 11.11 -3.69 -58.44
C ASN A 28 10.20 -4.66 -57.66
N ALA A 29 9.04 -4.97 -58.19
CA ALA A 29 8.08 -5.88 -57.53
C ALA A 29 8.28 -7.33 -58.00
N SER A 30 7.97 -8.30 -57.11
CA SER A 30 8.21 -9.71 -57.39
C SER A 30 7.04 -10.59 -56.97
N GLY A 31 6.56 -11.45 -57.85
CA GLY A 31 5.50 -12.44 -57.57
C GLY A 31 5.96 -13.84 -57.90
N TYR A 32 6.01 -14.75 -56.93
CA TYR A 32 6.42 -16.14 -57.07
C TYR A 32 5.33 -17.09 -56.57
N GLY A 33 4.92 -18.02 -57.39
CA GLY A 33 3.91 -19.02 -57.04
C GLY A 33 2.66 -18.93 -57.91
N SER A 34 1.45 -18.96 -57.32
CA SER A 34 0.21 -18.98 -58.07
C SER A 34 -0.77 -17.89 -57.65
N THR A 35 -1.35 -17.23 -58.66
CA THR A 35 -2.47 -16.29 -58.47
C THR A 35 -2.22 -15.12 -57.50
N ASN A 36 -0.96 -14.77 -57.28
CA ASN A 36 -0.64 -13.58 -56.44
C ASN A 36 -0.97 -12.29 -57.17
N ILE A 37 -1.48 -11.29 -56.48
CA ILE A 37 -1.83 -9.97 -56.99
C ILE A 37 -0.99 -8.90 -56.29
N ILE A 38 -0.19 -8.16 -57.04
CA ILE A 38 0.55 -6.99 -56.51
C ILE A 38 0.13 -5.75 -57.32
N GLY A 39 -0.47 -4.79 -56.64
CA GLY A 39 -0.95 -3.55 -57.24
C GLY A 39 -2.09 -3.76 -58.26
N ALA A 40 -2.33 -2.77 -59.11
CA ALA A 40 -3.27 -2.79 -60.22
C ALA A 40 -2.70 -2.03 -61.41
N ALA A 41 -3.28 -2.19 -62.59
CA ALA A 41 -2.80 -1.59 -63.83
C ALA A 41 -2.56 -0.07 -63.76
N ASN A 42 -3.31 0.65 -62.92
CA ASN A 42 -3.21 2.09 -62.73
C ASN A 42 -2.76 2.47 -61.27
N ASN A 43 -2.28 1.49 -60.49
CA ASN A 43 -1.84 1.71 -59.10
C ASN A 43 -0.67 0.78 -58.80
N TYR A 44 0.51 1.14 -59.29
CA TYR A 44 1.74 0.36 -59.16
C TYR A 44 2.24 0.36 -57.72
N LYS A 45 2.72 -0.79 -57.24
CA LYS A 45 3.26 -0.99 -55.89
C LYS A 45 4.74 -1.32 -55.96
N GLU A 46 5.57 -0.32 -55.71
CA GLU A 46 7.02 -0.44 -55.78
C GLU A 46 7.59 -1.30 -54.66
N TYR A 47 8.62 -2.10 -54.97
CA TYR A 47 9.34 -2.97 -54.00
C TYR A 47 8.45 -3.94 -53.26
N ALA A 48 7.28 -4.28 -53.78
CA ALA A 48 6.38 -5.24 -53.15
C ALA A 48 6.71 -6.68 -53.60
N SER A 49 6.63 -7.63 -52.71
CA SER A 49 6.97 -9.04 -52.99
C SER A 49 5.94 -10.02 -52.45
N ALA A 50 5.45 -10.91 -53.32
CA ALA A 50 4.53 -12.00 -52.94
C ALA A 50 5.15 -13.36 -53.28
N PHE A 51 5.17 -14.24 -52.27
CA PHE A 51 5.64 -15.63 -52.41
C PHE A 51 4.56 -16.59 -51.94
N GLY A 52 4.10 -17.47 -52.82
CA GLY A 52 3.08 -18.48 -52.50
C GLY A 52 1.82 -18.35 -53.32
N THR A 53 0.63 -18.47 -52.73
CA THR A 53 -0.62 -18.62 -53.49
C THR A 53 -1.68 -17.59 -53.04
N GLU A 54 -2.36 -16.96 -53.96
CA GLU A 54 -3.50 -16.07 -53.73
C GLU A 54 -3.20 -14.88 -52.77
N ASN A 55 -1.94 -14.45 -52.65
CA ASN A 55 -1.63 -13.28 -51.88
C ASN A 55 -2.02 -11.98 -52.62
N THR A 56 -2.56 -11.02 -51.91
CA THR A 56 -2.93 -9.69 -52.45
C THR A 56 -2.15 -8.59 -51.76
N ILE A 57 -1.34 -7.82 -52.50
CA ILE A 57 -0.56 -6.71 -51.96
C ILE A 57 -1.00 -5.41 -52.65
N THR A 58 -1.46 -4.46 -51.89
CA THR A 58 -1.80 -3.11 -52.30
C THR A 58 -0.97 -2.03 -51.61
N GLY A 59 -0.07 -2.39 -50.73
CA GLY A 59 0.90 -1.53 -50.05
C GLY A 59 2.25 -1.45 -50.77
N HIS A 60 2.93 -0.29 -50.73
CA HIS A 60 4.32 -0.15 -51.19
C HIS A 60 5.30 -0.83 -50.21
N ARG A 61 6.42 -1.36 -50.74
CA ARG A 61 7.51 -1.97 -49.95
C ARG A 61 7.04 -3.08 -49.01
N SER A 62 5.99 -3.78 -49.42
CA SER A 62 5.32 -4.75 -48.56
C SER A 62 5.59 -6.18 -49.02
N THR A 63 5.54 -7.10 -48.09
CA THR A 63 5.83 -8.51 -48.35
C THR A 63 4.69 -9.41 -47.90
N ALA A 64 4.32 -10.38 -48.74
CA ALA A 64 3.42 -11.47 -48.37
C ALA A 64 4.10 -12.82 -48.66
N LEU A 65 4.20 -13.67 -47.64
CA LEU A 65 4.75 -15.02 -47.73
C LEU A 65 3.73 -16.04 -47.25
N GLY A 66 3.31 -16.97 -48.10
CA GLY A 66 2.34 -17.99 -47.77
C GLY A 66 1.10 -17.96 -48.68
N ALA A 67 -0.10 -18.10 -48.13
CA ALA A 67 -1.30 -18.14 -48.93
C ALA A 67 -2.42 -17.23 -48.40
N LYS A 68 -3.16 -16.63 -49.35
CA LYS A 68 -4.35 -15.79 -49.09
C LYS A 68 -4.10 -14.58 -48.17
N ASN A 69 -2.86 -14.13 -48.08
CA ASN A 69 -2.57 -12.94 -47.28
C ASN A 69 -2.99 -11.66 -48.03
N THR A 70 -3.57 -10.72 -47.31
CA THR A 70 -3.94 -9.39 -47.80
C THR A 70 -3.06 -8.33 -47.13
N VAL A 71 -2.23 -7.60 -47.86
CA VAL A 71 -1.31 -6.60 -47.34
C VAL A 71 -1.59 -5.26 -48.02
N SER A 72 -2.17 -4.34 -47.28
CA SER A 72 -2.49 -3.00 -47.82
C SER A 72 -1.65 -1.88 -47.18
N GLY A 73 -1.02 -2.11 -46.04
CA GLY A 73 -0.14 -1.16 -45.37
C GLY A 73 1.19 -0.96 -46.12
N GLU A 74 1.77 0.24 -46.03
CA GLU A 74 3.12 0.53 -46.53
C GLU A 74 4.17 -0.06 -45.60
N ASN A 75 5.26 -0.63 -46.13
CA ASN A 75 6.32 -1.31 -45.36
C ASN A 75 5.76 -2.44 -44.45
N ALA A 76 4.70 -3.08 -44.87
CA ALA A 76 4.00 -4.09 -44.12
C ALA A 76 4.42 -5.51 -44.51
N THR A 77 4.36 -6.46 -43.59
CA THR A 77 4.75 -7.84 -43.84
C THR A 77 3.67 -8.82 -43.33
N ALA A 78 3.26 -9.74 -44.18
CA ALA A 78 2.39 -10.86 -43.81
C ALA A 78 3.10 -12.20 -44.10
N VAL A 79 3.05 -13.11 -43.11
CA VAL A 79 3.63 -14.46 -43.22
C VAL A 79 2.64 -15.49 -42.71
N GLY A 80 2.25 -16.45 -43.58
CA GLY A 80 1.37 -17.53 -43.20
C GLY A 80 0.11 -17.64 -44.06
N TYR A 81 -1.05 -17.84 -43.46
CA TYR A 81 -2.30 -18.08 -44.16
C TYR A 81 -3.38 -17.07 -43.78
N SER A 82 -4.02 -16.48 -44.76
CA SER A 82 -5.20 -15.58 -44.60
C SER A 82 -4.96 -14.38 -43.65
N ASN A 83 -3.73 -13.90 -43.53
CA ASN A 83 -3.45 -12.74 -42.71
C ASN A 83 -3.91 -11.45 -43.39
N THR A 84 -4.40 -10.49 -42.60
CA THR A 84 -4.74 -9.14 -43.04
C THR A 84 -3.81 -8.12 -42.39
N VAL A 85 -2.99 -7.44 -43.17
CA VAL A 85 -2.04 -6.43 -42.67
C VAL A 85 -2.31 -5.11 -43.40
N ALA A 86 -3.11 -4.25 -42.75
CA ALA A 86 -3.54 -2.99 -43.27
C ALA A 86 -2.76 -1.79 -42.75
N GLY A 87 -2.17 -1.92 -41.57
CA GLY A 87 -1.38 -0.87 -40.94
C GLY A 87 -0.03 -0.65 -41.63
N ASN A 88 0.41 0.60 -41.69
CA ASN A 88 1.75 0.94 -42.16
C ASN A 88 2.79 0.46 -41.13
N TYR A 89 3.94 -0.02 -41.62
CA TYR A 89 5.02 -0.56 -40.75
C TYR A 89 4.58 -1.73 -39.85
N SER A 90 3.59 -2.50 -40.30
CA SER A 90 2.95 -3.53 -39.47
C SER A 90 3.33 -4.94 -39.94
N VAL A 91 3.26 -5.87 -38.98
CA VAL A 91 3.63 -7.27 -39.20
C VAL A 91 2.47 -8.18 -38.77
N GLY A 92 2.06 -9.09 -39.65
CA GLY A 92 1.08 -10.14 -39.39
C GLY A 92 1.68 -11.51 -39.69
N ILE A 93 1.83 -12.36 -38.66
CA ILE A 93 2.43 -13.70 -38.81
C ILE A 93 1.50 -14.75 -38.19
N GLY A 94 1.07 -15.73 -38.98
CA GLY A 94 0.25 -16.83 -38.47
C GLY A 94 -0.85 -17.24 -39.42
N SER A 95 -1.99 -17.62 -38.89
CA SER A 95 -3.21 -17.90 -39.61
C SER A 95 -4.31 -16.95 -39.18
N SER A 96 -4.82 -16.17 -40.10
CA SER A 96 -5.84 -15.14 -39.85
C SER A 96 -5.37 -14.05 -38.86
N ALA A 97 -4.06 -13.75 -38.83
CA ALA A 97 -3.53 -12.65 -38.05
C ALA A 97 -3.99 -11.32 -38.68
N ASN A 98 -4.43 -10.38 -37.85
CA ASN A 98 -4.99 -9.10 -38.27
C ASN A 98 -4.22 -7.94 -37.65
N ALA A 99 -3.42 -7.22 -38.45
CA ALA A 99 -2.62 -6.06 -38.04
C ALA A 99 -3.11 -4.82 -38.80
N GLN A 100 -4.02 -4.05 -38.18
CA GLN A 100 -4.69 -2.93 -38.84
C GLN A 100 -4.15 -1.55 -38.41
N GLY A 101 -3.79 -1.37 -37.17
CA GLY A 101 -3.18 -0.13 -36.70
C GLY A 101 -1.81 0.09 -37.29
N SER A 102 -1.36 1.33 -37.42
CA SER A 102 0.02 1.64 -37.85
C SER A 102 1.03 1.13 -36.79
N THR A 103 2.16 0.62 -37.25
CA THR A 103 3.26 0.14 -36.37
C THR A 103 2.80 -0.98 -35.42
N THR A 104 1.99 -1.91 -35.92
CA THR A 104 1.46 -3.03 -35.15
C THR A 104 2.14 -4.35 -35.46
N VAL A 105 2.12 -5.26 -34.47
CA VAL A 105 2.57 -6.63 -34.64
C VAL A 105 1.47 -7.59 -34.21
N ALA A 106 1.00 -8.47 -35.10
CA ALA A 106 0.04 -9.52 -34.83
C ALA A 106 0.67 -10.88 -35.13
N ILE A 107 0.99 -11.67 -34.11
CA ILE A 107 1.64 -12.98 -34.28
C ILE A 107 0.84 -14.07 -33.57
N GLY A 108 0.27 -15.00 -34.38
CA GLY A 108 -0.51 -16.12 -33.86
C GLY A 108 -1.71 -16.45 -34.77
N GLN A 109 -2.53 -17.40 -34.32
CA GLN A 109 -3.77 -17.74 -34.98
C GLN A 109 -4.88 -16.78 -34.55
N ALA A 110 -5.58 -16.20 -35.52
CA ALA A 110 -6.69 -15.26 -35.27
C ALA A 110 -6.33 -14.07 -34.34
N THR A 111 -5.07 -13.70 -34.30
CA THR A 111 -4.52 -12.62 -33.50
C THR A 111 -4.96 -11.26 -34.06
N GLN A 112 -5.25 -10.30 -33.20
CA GLN A 112 -5.71 -8.96 -33.57
C GLN A 112 -4.84 -7.86 -32.97
N ALA A 113 -4.22 -7.04 -33.76
CA ALA A 113 -3.53 -5.81 -33.37
C ALA A 113 -4.12 -4.64 -34.18
N THR A 114 -5.15 -3.99 -33.64
CA THR A 114 -5.93 -3.00 -34.37
C THR A 114 -5.75 -1.57 -33.89
N GLY A 115 -5.30 -1.36 -32.66
CA GLY A 115 -4.90 -0.05 -32.15
C GLY A 115 -3.58 0.43 -32.76
N GLU A 116 -3.36 1.73 -32.87
CA GLU A 116 -2.08 2.29 -33.30
C GLU A 116 -0.96 1.88 -32.30
N ASN A 117 0.21 1.48 -32.81
CA ASN A 117 1.35 0.98 -32.03
C ASN A 117 1.01 -0.23 -31.10
N SER A 118 -0.09 -0.93 -31.36
CA SER A 118 -0.47 -2.09 -30.56
C SER A 118 0.24 -3.37 -30.98
N ASN A 119 0.42 -4.29 -30.05
CA ASN A 119 1.10 -5.56 -30.32
C ASN A 119 0.34 -6.72 -29.69
N ALA A 120 0.10 -7.77 -30.48
CA ALA A 120 -0.61 -8.97 -30.05
C ALA A 120 0.19 -10.22 -30.40
N PHE A 121 0.44 -11.07 -29.41
CA PHE A 121 1.20 -12.31 -29.53
C PHE A 121 0.46 -13.47 -28.87
N GLY A 122 0.07 -14.47 -29.64
CA GLY A 122 -0.63 -15.64 -29.14
C GLY A 122 -1.88 -15.98 -29.96
N SER A 123 -2.40 -17.17 -29.79
CA SER A 123 -3.67 -17.52 -30.44
C SER A 123 -4.80 -16.69 -29.88
N GLN A 124 -5.56 -16.02 -30.73
CA GLN A 124 -6.70 -15.17 -30.37
C GLN A 124 -6.32 -13.99 -29.44
N ALA A 125 -5.03 -13.64 -29.34
CA ALA A 125 -4.62 -12.45 -28.63
C ALA A 125 -5.18 -11.19 -29.29
N SER A 126 -5.63 -10.22 -28.51
CA SER A 126 -6.34 -9.03 -28.99
C SER A 126 -5.82 -7.75 -28.34
N ALA A 127 -5.14 -6.91 -29.10
CA ALA A 127 -4.67 -5.58 -28.71
C ALA A 127 -5.38 -4.53 -29.56
N THR A 128 -6.44 -3.92 -29.03
CA THR A 128 -7.35 -3.08 -29.82
C THR A 128 -7.19 -1.59 -29.56
N ALA A 129 -6.58 -1.19 -28.47
CA ALA A 129 -6.35 0.22 -28.13
C ALA A 129 -4.94 0.68 -28.53
N THR A 130 -4.72 1.99 -28.51
CA THR A 130 -3.42 2.62 -28.82
C THR A 130 -2.34 2.16 -27.85
N SER A 131 -1.20 1.74 -28.38
CA SER A 131 -0.03 1.27 -27.61
C SER A 131 -0.35 0.09 -26.67
N ALA A 132 -1.40 -0.68 -26.95
CA ALA A 132 -1.78 -1.83 -26.16
C ALA A 132 -0.88 -3.04 -26.48
N LEU A 133 -0.59 -3.86 -25.48
CA LEU A 133 0.15 -5.12 -25.60
C LEU A 133 -0.69 -6.28 -25.06
N ALA A 134 -0.99 -7.25 -25.90
CA ALA A 134 -1.61 -8.52 -25.54
C ALA A 134 -0.64 -9.68 -25.82
N LEU A 135 -0.22 -10.40 -24.78
CA LEU A 135 0.72 -11.52 -24.88
C LEU A 135 0.17 -12.75 -24.15
N GLY A 136 -0.27 -13.72 -24.91
CA GLY A 136 -0.84 -14.97 -24.41
C GLY A 136 -2.04 -15.43 -25.24
N THR A 137 -2.44 -16.69 -25.09
CA THR A 137 -3.67 -17.20 -25.73
C THR A 137 -4.88 -16.49 -25.13
N ASN A 138 -5.79 -16.00 -25.97
CA ASN A 138 -7.00 -15.25 -25.60
C ASN A 138 -6.72 -13.98 -24.75
N SER A 139 -5.50 -13.50 -24.70
CA SER A 139 -5.20 -12.26 -23.95
C SER A 139 -5.86 -11.05 -24.63
N THR A 140 -6.42 -10.14 -23.86
CA THR A 140 -7.11 -8.95 -24.35
C THR A 140 -6.57 -7.69 -23.69
N ALA A 141 -6.10 -6.73 -24.49
CA ALA A 141 -5.67 -5.41 -24.08
C ALA A 141 -6.46 -4.36 -24.87
N SER A 142 -7.47 -3.76 -24.25
CA SER A 142 -8.40 -2.81 -24.87
C SER A 142 -8.39 -1.41 -24.25
N GLY A 143 -7.62 -1.17 -23.19
CA GLY A 143 -7.32 0.17 -22.69
C GLY A 143 -6.09 0.78 -23.39
N ASP A 144 -6.03 2.09 -23.53
CA ASP A 144 -4.87 2.78 -24.10
C ASP A 144 -3.63 2.55 -23.23
N SER A 145 -2.49 2.22 -23.87
CA SER A 145 -1.23 1.90 -23.20
C SER A 145 -1.34 0.75 -22.18
N SER A 146 -2.29 -0.16 -22.37
CA SER A 146 -2.54 -1.30 -21.49
C SER A 146 -1.64 -2.49 -21.81
N VAL A 147 -1.40 -3.33 -20.80
CA VAL A 147 -0.55 -4.53 -20.92
C VAL A 147 -1.28 -5.75 -20.34
N ALA A 148 -1.60 -6.72 -21.19
CA ALA A 148 -2.18 -8.00 -20.82
C ALA A 148 -1.19 -9.13 -21.14
N VAL A 149 -0.68 -9.83 -20.13
CA VAL A 149 0.28 -10.93 -20.27
C VAL A 149 -0.21 -12.17 -19.54
N GLY A 150 -0.48 -13.21 -20.29
CA GLY A 150 -0.94 -14.50 -19.76
C GLY A 150 -2.12 -15.06 -20.55
N ASN A 151 -2.41 -16.32 -20.34
CA ASN A 151 -3.59 -16.98 -20.91
C ASN A 151 -4.86 -16.34 -20.34
N ASP A 152 -5.82 -15.99 -21.17
CA ASP A 152 -7.09 -15.37 -20.78
C ASP A 152 -6.94 -14.08 -19.94
N SER A 153 -5.79 -13.41 -19.99
CA SER A 153 -5.60 -12.14 -19.28
C SER A 153 -6.38 -11.00 -19.95
N THR A 154 -7.04 -10.15 -19.18
CA THR A 154 -7.91 -9.09 -19.68
C THR A 154 -7.58 -7.74 -19.09
N VAL A 155 -7.33 -6.74 -19.91
CA VAL A 155 -7.13 -5.35 -19.48
C VAL A 155 -8.05 -4.42 -20.29
N THR A 156 -8.90 -3.70 -19.58
CA THR A 156 -9.77 -2.69 -20.19
C THR A 156 -9.46 -1.26 -19.69
N GLY A 157 -8.77 -1.15 -18.55
CA GLY A 157 -8.37 0.15 -18.02
C GLY A 157 -7.22 0.79 -18.81
N ASP A 158 -7.26 2.10 -19.03
CA ASP A 158 -6.15 2.84 -19.63
C ASP A 158 -4.92 2.78 -18.74
N SER A 159 -3.76 2.55 -19.34
CA SER A 159 -2.47 2.42 -18.65
C SER A 159 -2.48 1.36 -17.52
N ALA A 160 -3.36 0.38 -17.65
CA ALA A 160 -3.50 -0.70 -16.68
C ALA A 160 -2.66 -1.92 -17.10
N VAL A 161 -2.32 -2.75 -16.14
CA VAL A 161 -1.45 -3.92 -16.33
C VAL A 161 -2.10 -5.15 -15.70
N ALA A 162 -2.19 -6.26 -16.47
CA ALA A 162 -2.55 -7.57 -15.96
C ALA A 162 -1.50 -8.60 -16.37
N ILE A 163 -0.91 -9.29 -15.41
CA ILE A 163 0.11 -10.33 -15.63
C ILE A 163 -0.25 -11.59 -14.84
N GLY A 164 -0.55 -12.67 -15.56
CA GLY A 164 -0.94 -13.96 -14.99
C GLY A 164 -2.06 -14.61 -15.82
N ALA A 165 -2.40 -15.84 -15.51
CA ALA A 165 -3.53 -16.51 -16.16
C ALA A 165 -4.85 -16.00 -15.62
N SER A 166 -5.83 -15.75 -16.48
CA SER A 166 -7.16 -15.23 -16.13
C SER A 166 -7.11 -13.99 -15.24
N THR A 167 -6.07 -13.17 -15.37
CA THR A 167 -5.85 -11.95 -14.60
C THR A 167 -6.63 -10.80 -15.21
N THR A 168 -7.25 -9.98 -14.39
CA THR A 168 -8.11 -8.89 -14.86
C THR A 168 -7.67 -7.54 -14.28
N SER A 169 -7.61 -6.50 -15.11
CA SER A 169 -7.29 -5.12 -14.70
C SER A 169 -8.22 -4.16 -15.45
N THR A 170 -9.29 -3.73 -14.78
CA THR A 170 -10.33 -2.87 -15.40
C THR A 170 -10.25 -1.42 -14.95
N GLY A 171 -9.67 -1.16 -13.80
CA GLY A 171 -9.46 0.20 -13.32
C GLY A 171 -8.40 0.94 -14.14
N LYS A 172 -8.60 2.23 -14.38
CA LYS A 172 -7.56 3.07 -14.98
C LYS A 172 -6.33 3.12 -14.08
N TRP A 173 -5.12 2.95 -14.66
CA TRP A 173 -3.85 2.86 -13.93
C TRP A 173 -3.80 1.74 -12.89
N SER A 174 -4.65 0.74 -13.01
CA SER A 174 -4.63 -0.40 -12.08
C SER A 174 -3.57 -1.44 -12.47
N THR A 175 -3.17 -2.25 -11.51
CA THR A 175 -2.21 -3.34 -11.72
C THR A 175 -2.70 -4.62 -11.07
N ALA A 176 -2.82 -5.69 -11.85
CA ALA A 176 -3.13 -7.03 -11.37
C ALA A 176 -1.98 -7.98 -11.70
N LEU A 177 -1.43 -8.67 -10.71
CA LEU A 177 -0.34 -9.62 -10.87
C LEU A 177 -0.61 -10.91 -10.10
N GLY A 178 -0.82 -11.99 -10.83
CA GLY A 178 -1.10 -13.31 -10.29
C GLY A 178 -2.26 -14.02 -11.00
N ASP A 179 -2.33 -15.33 -10.91
CA ASP A 179 -3.44 -16.11 -11.43
C ASP A 179 -4.76 -15.66 -10.79
N LEU A 180 -5.76 -15.30 -11.61
CA LEU A 180 -7.06 -14.79 -11.17
C LEU A 180 -7.00 -13.50 -10.30
N ALA A 181 -5.89 -12.78 -10.33
CA ALA A 181 -5.85 -11.47 -9.69
C ALA A 181 -6.79 -10.49 -10.41
N ASN A 182 -7.51 -9.67 -9.65
CA ASN A 182 -8.46 -8.71 -10.19
C ASN A 182 -8.26 -7.32 -9.59
N ALA A 183 -7.97 -6.32 -10.42
CA ALA A 183 -7.82 -4.93 -10.05
C ALA A 183 -8.91 -4.07 -10.75
N GLU A 184 -10.01 -3.81 -10.05
CA GLU A 184 -11.16 -3.05 -10.57
C GLU A 184 -11.09 -1.56 -10.24
N GLY A 185 -10.60 -1.21 -9.06
CA GLY A 185 -10.53 0.18 -8.63
C GLY A 185 -9.53 0.98 -9.47
N GLU A 186 -9.83 2.23 -9.75
CA GLU A 186 -8.87 3.15 -10.35
C GLU A 186 -7.61 3.25 -9.48
N GLN A 187 -6.42 3.16 -10.09
CA GLN A 187 -5.14 3.18 -9.38
C GLN A 187 -4.98 2.07 -8.33
N SER A 188 -5.77 1.00 -8.42
CA SER A 188 -5.70 -0.12 -7.48
C SER A 188 -4.61 -1.13 -7.86
N VAL A 189 -4.17 -1.91 -6.89
CA VAL A 189 -3.16 -2.95 -7.08
C VAL A 189 -3.60 -4.26 -6.47
N ALA A 190 -3.68 -5.32 -7.26
CA ALA A 190 -3.97 -6.69 -6.83
C ALA A 190 -2.75 -7.58 -7.04
N LEU A 191 -2.10 -8.02 -5.97
CA LEU A 191 -0.87 -8.82 -6.04
C LEU A 191 -1.08 -10.21 -5.44
N SER A 192 -0.85 -11.23 -6.22
CA SER A 192 -0.94 -12.66 -5.93
C SER A 192 -2.24 -13.29 -6.42
N LYS A 193 -2.26 -14.61 -6.43
CA LYS A 193 -3.41 -15.42 -6.86
C LYS A 193 -4.70 -15.06 -6.12
N ASP A 194 -5.81 -15.01 -6.84
CA ASP A 194 -7.15 -14.72 -6.31
C ASP A 194 -7.25 -13.40 -5.50
N SER A 195 -6.29 -12.47 -5.65
CA SER A 195 -6.36 -11.17 -4.99
C SER A 195 -7.36 -10.25 -5.69
N TYR A 196 -8.14 -9.48 -4.91
CA TYR A 196 -9.20 -8.64 -5.43
C TYR A 196 -9.11 -7.20 -4.87
N ALA A 197 -8.61 -6.27 -5.67
CA ALA A 197 -8.52 -4.85 -5.37
C ALA A 197 -9.69 -4.11 -6.03
N LYS A 198 -10.83 -4.09 -5.33
CA LYS A 198 -12.07 -3.51 -5.82
C LYS A 198 -12.12 -1.99 -5.69
N HIS A 199 -11.47 -1.42 -4.68
CA HIS A 199 -11.64 -0.02 -4.29
C HIS A 199 -10.50 0.84 -4.85
N GLU A 200 -10.84 2.08 -5.21
CA GLU A 200 -9.91 3.06 -5.76
C GLU A 200 -8.65 3.23 -4.88
N LYS A 201 -7.49 3.33 -5.48
CA LYS A 201 -6.16 3.54 -4.82
C LYS A 201 -5.78 2.49 -3.78
N SER A 202 -6.55 1.40 -3.68
CA SER A 202 -6.35 0.38 -2.66
C SER A 202 -5.47 -0.76 -3.15
N VAL A 203 -4.79 -1.42 -2.22
CA VAL A 203 -3.87 -2.52 -2.50
C VAL A 203 -4.37 -3.80 -1.83
N ALA A 204 -4.55 -4.86 -2.61
CA ALA A 204 -4.77 -6.22 -2.14
C ALA A 204 -3.46 -7.01 -2.24
N LEU A 205 -2.84 -7.34 -1.12
CA LEU A 205 -1.53 -7.98 -1.05
C LEU A 205 -1.61 -9.39 -0.49
N GLY A 206 -1.39 -10.37 -1.33
CA GLY A 206 -1.39 -11.79 -0.97
C GLY A 206 -2.60 -12.55 -1.49
N THR A 207 -2.47 -13.88 -1.56
CA THR A 207 -3.49 -14.79 -2.11
C THR A 207 -4.83 -14.64 -1.41
N GLY A 208 -5.90 -14.53 -2.18
CA GLY A 208 -7.27 -14.41 -1.67
C GLY A 208 -7.51 -13.15 -0.84
N THR A 209 -6.71 -12.12 -1.00
CA THR A 209 -6.90 -10.85 -0.30
C THR A 209 -7.94 -9.99 -1.01
N ILE A 210 -8.79 -9.33 -0.23
CA ILE A 210 -9.78 -8.37 -0.74
C ILE A 210 -9.65 -7.04 -0.05
N THR A 211 -9.83 -5.96 -0.80
CA THR A 211 -9.92 -4.60 -0.25
C THR A 211 -11.35 -4.30 0.21
N ARG A 212 -11.51 -3.34 1.09
CA ARG A 212 -12.77 -2.67 1.46
C ARG A 212 -12.63 -1.16 1.36
N ASP A 213 -13.71 -0.44 1.48
CA ASP A 213 -13.63 1.02 1.63
C ASP A 213 -12.84 1.41 2.86
N ALA A 214 -12.09 2.49 2.76
CA ALA A 214 -11.43 3.10 3.90
C ALA A 214 -12.47 3.68 4.87
N THR A 215 -12.25 3.48 6.16
CA THR A 215 -13.13 4.03 7.21
C THR A 215 -12.42 5.16 7.96
N SER A 216 -13.18 6.20 8.29
CA SER A 216 -12.68 7.30 9.11
C SER A 216 -12.88 6.98 10.58
N GLU A 217 -11.78 7.05 11.36
CA GLU A 217 -11.77 6.75 12.77
C GLU A 217 -11.33 7.99 13.56
N ASN A 218 -12.29 8.79 14.01
CA ASN A 218 -12.04 10.02 14.75
C ASN A 218 -11.90 9.78 16.26
N THR A 219 -12.61 8.78 16.77
CA THR A 219 -12.67 8.44 18.19
C THR A 219 -12.78 6.93 18.38
N ALA A 220 -12.30 6.44 19.51
CA ALA A 220 -12.54 5.08 19.96
C ALA A 220 -13.01 5.09 21.41
N THR A 221 -14.05 4.32 21.73
CA THR A 221 -14.56 4.20 23.10
C THR A 221 -14.31 2.81 23.65
N VAL A 222 -13.64 2.75 24.78
CA VAL A 222 -13.36 1.50 25.51
C VAL A 222 -13.90 1.64 26.92
N GLY A 223 -14.96 0.91 27.24
CA GLY A 223 -15.68 1.09 28.50
C GLY A 223 -16.28 2.49 28.61
N SER A 224 -15.90 3.25 29.64
CA SER A 224 -16.34 4.64 29.85
C SER A 224 -15.36 5.69 29.30
N LEU A 225 -14.25 5.27 28.70
CA LEU A 225 -13.23 6.19 28.20
C LEU A 225 -13.35 6.38 26.69
N THR A 226 -13.35 7.62 26.23
CA THR A 226 -13.30 7.97 24.82
C THR A 226 -11.96 8.57 24.46
N TYR A 227 -11.28 7.97 23.51
CA TYR A 227 -10.03 8.43 22.94
C TYR A 227 -10.32 9.22 21.67
N SER A 228 -9.59 10.30 21.45
CA SER A 228 -9.76 11.18 20.28
C SER A 228 -8.41 11.77 19.83
N GLY A 229 -8.41 12.50 18.72
CA GLY A 229 -7.20 13.15 18.22
C GLY A 229 -6.29 12.19 17.45
N PHE A 230 -6.84 11.15 16.83
CA PHE A 230 -6.10 10.20 16.01
C PHE A 230 -5.54 10.88 14.76
N ALA A 231 -4.25 10.71 14.51
CA ALA A 231 -3.63 11.12 13.28
C ALA A 231 -4.06 10.18 12.13
N GLY A 232 -4.16 10.70 10.90
CA GLY A 232 -4.55 9.90 9.73
C GLY A 232 -5.99 9.37 9.79
N ASN A 233 -6.86 10.04 10.51
CA ASN A 233 -8.25 9.63 10.77
C ASN A 233 -9.18 9.66 9.54
N THR A 234 -8.72 10.17 8.40
CA THR A 234 -9.43 10.20 7.12
C THR A 234 -8.60 9.56 6.01
N PRO A 235 -8.38 8.23 6.05
CA PRO A 235 -7.61 7.55 5.01
C PRO A 235 -8.38 7.55 3.68
N ILE A 236 -7.66 7.70 2.58
CA ILE A 236 -8.24 7.71 1.22
C ILE A 236 -8.37 6.31 0.61
N SER A 237 -7.67 5.32 1.13
CA SER A 237 -7.62 3.95 0.60
C SER A 237 -7.07 2.99 1.65
N VAL A 238 -7.03 1.71 1.33
CA VAL A 238 -6.54 0.66 2.21
C VAL A 238 -5.43 -0.16 1.57
N VAL A 239 -4.52 -0.67 2.39
CA VAL A 239 -3.67 -1.82 2.05
C VAL A 239 -4.20 -3.01 2.82
N SER A 240 -4.77 -3.98 2.11
CA SER A 240 -5.31 -5.21 2.71
C SER A 240 -4.32 -6.35 2.55
N VAL A 241 -4.18 -7.15 3.60
CA VAL A 241 -3.36 -8.38 3.60
C VAL A 241 -4.18 -9.63 3.89
N GLY A 242 -5.51 -9.55 3.84
CA GLY A 242 -6.42 -10.65 4.13
C GLY A 242 -7.83 -10.40 3.62
N ALA A 243 -8.79 -11.17 4.11
CA ALA A 243 -10.20 -11.01 3.84
C ALA A 243 -10.99 -11.04 5.15
N GLY A 244 -11.82 -10.04 5.37
CA GLY A 244 -12.67 -9.94 6.56
C GLY A 244 -13.97 -10.72 6.41
N GLU A 245 -14.48 -10.81 5.18
CA GLU A 245 -15.75 -11.46 4.83
C GLU A 245 -15.56 -12.43 3.67
N SER A 246 -16.47 -13.40 3.55
CA SER A 246 -16.54 -14.27 2.38
C SER A 246 -17.07 -13.48 1.19
N THR A 247 -16.31 -13.47 0.11
CA THR A 247 -16.66 -12.75 -1.12
C THR A 247 -16.54 -13.67 -2.31
N THR A 248 -17.55 -13.63 -3.17
CA THR A 248 -17.57 -14.36 -4.43
C THR A 248 -17.65 -13.37 -5.57
N TYR A 249 -16.75 -13.49 -6.54
CA TYR A 249 -16.78 -12.70 -7.77
C TYR A 249 -16.46 -13.56 -8.98
N THR A 250 -16.91 -13.12 -10.14
CA THR A 250 -16.61 -13.75 -11.43
C THR A 250 -15.78 -12.74 -12.23
N PRO A 251 -14.48 -13.01 -12.44
CA PRO A 251 -13.68 -12.19 -13.33
C PRO A 251 -14.33 -12.14 -14.72
N PRO A 252 -14.29 -11.04 -15.45
CA PRO A 252 -14.72 -10.97 -16.82
C PRO A 252 -13.74 -11.77 -17.71
N ASP A 253 -13.95 -13.06 -17.79
CA ASP A 253 -13.20 -14.00 -18.60
C ASP A 253 -13.99 -14.31 -19.87
N HIS A 254 -13.34 -14.27 -21.04
CA HIS A 254 -13.97 -14.52 -22.32
C HIS A 254 -14.25 -16.00 -22.63
N THR A 255 -13.59 -16.92 -21.93
CA THR A 255 -13.62 -18.35 -22.29
C THR A 255 -14.28 -19.26 -21.26
N ILE A 256 -14.17 -18.95 -19.98
CA ILE A 256 -14.69 -19.78 -18.89
C ILE A 256 -15.26 -18.87 -17.80
N SER A 257 -16.56 -18.94 -17.54
CA SER A 257 -17.17 -18.27 -16.39
C SER A 257 -16.63 -18.92 -15.11
N ARG A 258 -15.52 -18.42 -14.59
CA ARG A 258 -14.87 -18.94 -13.40
C ARG A 258 -15.23 -18.06 -12.19
N THR A 259 -15.85 -18.68 -11.22
CA THR A 259 -16.19 -18.00 -9.97
C THR A 259 -15.06 -18.18 -8.96
N VAL A 260 -14.55 -17.08 -8.43
CA VAL A 260 -13.57 -17.07 -7.34
C VAL A 260 -14.30 -16.84 -6.03
N THR A 261 -14.10 -17.72 -5.07
CA THR A 261 -14.62 -17.53 -3.70
C THR A 261 -13.45 -17.28 -2.76
N ILE A 262 -13.42 -16.10 -2.17
CA ILE A 262 -12.46 -15.73 -1.13
C ILE A 262 -13.11 -16.00 0.22
N THR A 263 -12.48 -16.81 1.05
CA THR A 263 -12.90 -17.07 2.42
C THR A 263 -12.19 -16.16 3.41
N PRO A 264 -12.82 -15.79 4.56
CA PRO A 264 -12.18 -14.94 5.57
C PRO A 264 -10.86 -15.53 6.06
N HIS A 265 -9.83 -14.73 6.10
CA HIS A 265 -8.52 -15.07 6.64
C HIS A 265 -7.73 -13.83 6.99
N GLN A 266 -6.81 -13.95 7.95
CA GLN A 266 -5.94 -12.89 8.42
C GLN A 266 -4.47 -13.29 8.22
N ARG A 267 -3.59 -12.30 8.14
CA ARG A 267 -2.14 -12.47 8.10
C ARG A 267 -1.47 -11.61 9.16
N GLN A 268 -0.38 -12.10 9.69
CA GLN A 268 0.50 -11.30 10.52
C GLN A 268 1.43 -10.48 9.63
N ILE A 269 1.61 -9.22 9.99
CA ILE A 269 2.69 -8.40 9.43
C ILE A 269 3.86 -8.50 10.41
N ILE A 270 4.92 -9.18 9.99
CA ILE A 270 6.11 -9.45 10.82
C ILE A 270 7.28 -8.56 10.38
N ASN A 271 8.33 -8.48 11.23
CA ASN A 271 9.53 -7.68 10.98
C ASN A 271 9.25 -6.18 10.84
N VAL A 272 8.17 -5.71 11.46
CA VAL A 272 7.83 -4.29 11.52
C VAL A 272 8.80 -3.59 12.48
N GLY A 273 9.51 -2.59 12.00
CA GLY A 273 10.34 -1.72 12.83
C GLY A 273 9.50 -0.96 13.87
N ALA A 274 10.14 -0.41 14.89
CA ALA A 274 9.45 0.44 15.84
C ALA A 274 8.99 1.73 15.15
N GLY A 275 7.69 2.01 15.23
CA GLY A 275 7.08 3.23 14.71
C GLY A 275 7.41 4.45 15.57
N ASN A 276 7.35 5.63 14.99
CA ASN A 276 7.47 6.87 15.72
C ASN A 276 6.26 7.07 16.66
N ILE A 277 6.51 7.36 17.93
CA ILE A 277 5.44 7.61 18.92
C ILE A 277 5.29 9.12 19.09
N SER A 278 4.32 9.72 18.42
CA SER A 278 3.98 11.13 18.54
C SER A 278 2.49 11.37 18.26
N ALA A 279 1.99 12.53 18.63
CA ALA A 279 0.59 12.90 18.37
C ALA A 279 0.22 13.01 16.88
N LYS A 280 1.21 13.09 15.99
CA LYS A 280 1.01 13.20 14.54
C LYS A 280 1.49 11.96 13.77
N SER A 281 1.97 10.93 14.47
CA SER A 281 2.47 9.74 13.82
C SER A 281 1.33 8.91 13.24
N THR A 282 1.56 8.42 12.04
CA THR A 282 0.75 7.41 11.35
C THR A 282 1.52 6.11 11.15
N ASP A 283 2.68 5.95 11.80
CA ASP A 283 3.47 4.73 11.70
C ASP A 283 2.79 3.56 12.41
N ALA A 284 2.94 2.37 11.87
CA ALA A 284 2.57 1.15 12.57
C ALA A 284 3.48 0.95 13.79
N ILE A 285 2.91 0.50 14.89
CA ILE A 285 3.64 0.12 16.10
C ILE A 285 3.82 -1.40 16.13
N ASN A 286 4.97 -1.87 16.63
CA ASN A 286 5.20 -3.29 16.82
C ASN A 286 4.91 -3.74 18.26
N GLY A 287 4.87 -5.07 18.47
CA GLY A 287 4.53 -5.66 19.76
C GLY A 287 5.45 -5.23 20.92
N SER A 288 6.72 -4.89 20.65
CA SER A 288 7.64 -4.44 21.71
C SER A 288 7.28 -3.06 22.26
N GLN A 289 6.75 -2.17 21.42
CA GLN A 289 6.27 -0.85 21.85
C GLN A 289 5.01 -0.98 22.71
N LEU A 290 4.08 -1.86 22.32
CA LEU A 290 2.90 -2.18 23.14
C LEU A 290 3.30 -2.85 24.46
N TYR A 291 4.29 -3.75 24.45
CA TYR A 291 4.81 -4.39 25.65
C TYR A 291 5.38 -3.37 26.64
N ALA A 292 6.08 -2.35 26.16
CA ALA A 292 6.58 -1.27 27.02
C ALA A 292 5.44 -0.48 27.69
N VAL A 293 4.35 -0.21 26.96
CA VAL A 293 3.15 0.44 27.51
C VAL A 293 2.47 -0.48 28.54
N ALA A 294 2.29 -1.76 28.22
CA ALA A 294 1.73 -2.75 29.12
C ALA A 294 2.57 -2.88 30.42
N GLY A 295 3.90 -2.85 30.29
CA GLY A 295 4.82 -2.82 31.45
C GLY A 295 4.61 -1.61 32.34
N THR A 296 4.41 -0.44 31.73
CA THR A 296 4.10 0.80 32.47
C THR A 296 2.75 0.69 33.22
N VAL A 297 1.72 0.17 32.54
CA VAL A 297 0.41 -0.06 33.19
C VAL A 297 0.52 -1.04 34.36
N ASN A 298 1.27 -2.14 34.19
CA ASN A 298 1.55 -3.08 35.26
C ASN A 298 2.27 -2.41 36.44
N ASN A 299 3.24 -1.56 36.17
CA ASN A 299 3.96 -0.82 37.23
C ASN A 299 3.03 0.16 37.97
N VAL A 300 2.11 0.83 37.26
CA VAL A 300 1.06 1.67 37.86
C VAL A 300 0.16 0.83 38.77
N ALA A 301 -0.34 -0.30 38.29
CA ALA A 301 -1.19 -1.20 39.08
C ALA A 301 -0.47 -1.70 40.33
N ASN A 302 0.80 -2.11 40.22
CA ASN A 302 1.62 -2.51 41.37
C ASN A 302 1.87 -1.34 42.36
N SER A 303 2.08 -0.13 41.83
CA SER A 303 2.23 1.07 42.67
C SER A 303 0.96 1.37 43.45
N VAL A 304 -0.20 1.30 42.80
CA VAL A 304 -1.51 1.48 43.48
C VAL A 304 -1.71 0.40 44.53
N LYS A 305 -1.42 -0.87 44.21
CA LYS A 305 -1.46 -1.98 45.20
C LYS A 305 -0.59 -1.67 46.43
N ASN A 306 0.64 -1.22 46.21
CA ASN A 306 1.58 -0.93 47.28
C ASN A 306 1.17 0.30 48.09
N ILE A 307 0.59 1.34 47.47
CA ILE A 307 0.08 2.54 48.14
C ILE A 307 -1.11 2.20 49.04
N ILE A 308 -2.03 1.39 48.55
CA ILE A 308 -3.22 0.99 49.30
C ILE A 308 -2.83 0.02 50.45
N GLY A 309 -1.89 -0.90 50.16
CA GLY A 309 -1.44 -1.91 51.13
C GLY A 309 -2.52 -2.93 51.47
N GLY A 310 -2.36 -3.59 52.63
CA GLY A 310 -3.30 -4.61 53.09
C GLY A 310 -3.37 -5.83 52.17
N ASN A 311 -4.54 -6.42 52.02
CA ASN A 311 -4.80 -7.56 51.14
C ASN A 311 -5.21 -7.11 49.71
N THR A 312 -4.54 -6.10 49.21
CA THR A 312 -4.78 -5.62 47.82
C THR A 312 -4.25 -6.61 46.81
N SER A 313 -5.07 -7.01 45.84
CA SER A 313 -4.70 -7.89 44.75
C SER A 313 -4.99 -7.23 43.37
N ILE A 314 -4.20 -7.56 42.39
CA ILE A 314 -4.43 -7.19 40.97
C ILE A 314 -4.99 -8.44 40.31
N ASN A 315 -6.17 -8.33 39.74
CA ASN A 315 -6.82 -9.40 39.01
C ASN A 315 -6.26 -9.53 37.58
N PRO A 316 -6.41 -10.68 36.89
CA PRO A 316 -5.94 -10.87 35.51
C PRO A 316 -6.53 -9.89 34.49
N ASP A 317 -7.69 -9.32 34.77
CA ASP A 317 -8.37 -8.31 33.95
C ASP A 317 -7.87 -6.87 34.18
N GLY A 318 -6.87 -6.70 35.08
CA GLY A 318 -6.31 -5.41 35.45
C GLY A 318 -7.10 -4.68 36.57
N THR A 319 -8.22 -5.22 37.04
CA THR A 319 -8.95 -4.62 38.15
C THR A 319 -8.22 -4.85 39.45
N ILE A 320 -8.39 -3.92 40.39
CA ILE A 320 -7.76 -3.98 41.70
C ILE A 320 -8.83 -4.29 42.74
N THR A 321 -8.66 -5.40 43.45
CA THR A 321 -9.50 -5.78 44.57
C THR A 321 -8.77 -5.42 45.88
N VAL A 322 -9.49 -4.75 46.78
CA VAL A 322 -8.95 -4.28 48.05
C VAL A 322 -9.76 -4.89 49.17
N ASN A 323 -9.08 -5.55 50.10
CA ASN A 323 -9.71 -6.13 51.26
C ASN A 323 -8.93 -5.75 52.53
N ASN A 324 -9.66 -5.49 53.62
CA ASN A 324 -9.09 -5.29 54.96
C ASN A 324 -7.99 -4.22 55.00
N ILE A 325 -8.28 -3.01 54.52
CA ILE A 325 -7.33 -1.88 54.52
C ILE A 325 -6.90 -1.57 55.96
N GLY A 326 -5.57 -1.57 56.18
CA GLY A 326 -4.99 -1.26 57.49
C GLY A 326 -5.46 -2.15 58.63
N GLY A 327 -5.95 -3.37 58.37
CA GLY A 327 -6.48 -4.28 59.40
C GLY A 327 -7.82 -3.86 59.95
N THR A 328 -8.53 -2.95 59.30
CA THR A 328 -9.82 -2.38 59.76
C THR A 328 -11.04 -3.27 59.45
N GLY A 329 -10.87 -4.30 58.63
CA GLY A 329 -11.98 -5.11 58.08
C GLY A 329 -12.77 -4.37 57.01
N LYS A 330 -12.30 -3.20 56.51
CA LYS A 330 -12.94 -2.38 55.49
C LYS A 330 -12.22 -2.49 54.16
N ASN A 331 -13.00 -2.38 53.05
CA ASN A 331 -12.53 -2.60 51.69
C ASN A 331 -12.42 -1.30 50.88
N THR A 332 -12.71 -0.14 51.48
CA THR A 332 -12.45 1.19 50.88
C THR A 332 -11.61 2.02 51.87
N VAL A 333 -10.79 2.90 51.29
CA VAL A 333 -9.98 3.86 52.07
C VAL A 333 -10.88 4.73 52.92
N HIS A 334 -12.02 5.17 52.39
CA HIS A 334 -12.99 5.98 53.09
C HIS A 334 -13.51 5.26 54.36
N ASP A 335 -13.98 4.01 54.22
CA ASP A 335 -14.53 3.24 55.35
C ASP A 335 -13.46 2.85 56.36
N ALA A 336 -12.22 2.58 55.89
CA ALA A 336 -11.10 2.30 56.78
C ALA A 336 -10.73 3.52 57.65
N ILE A 337 -10.68 4.70 57.04
CA ILE A 337 -10.45 5.97 57.77
C ILE A 337 -11.61 6.25 58.71
N LYS A 338 -12.85 6.10 58.22
CA LYS A 338 -14.03 6.27 59.11
C LYS A 338 -13.97 5.34 60.30
N HIS A 339 -13.69 4.04 60.11
CA HIS A 339 -13.54 3.07 61.20
C HIS A 339 -12.39 3.43 62.16
N ALA A 340 -11.26 3.93 61.62
CA ALA A 340 -10.16 4.39 62.45
C ALA A 340 -10.57 5.61 63.29
N ASN A 341 -11.29 6.57 62.71
CA ASN A 341 -11.80 7.74 63.40
C ASN A 341 -12.81 7.34 64.49
N ASP A 342 -13.77 6.44 64.20
CA ASP A 342 -14.73 5.94 65.16
C ASP A 342 -14.02 5.27 66.35
N ARG A 343 -12.91 4.55 66.07
CA ARG A 343 -12.08 3.98 67.22
C ARG A 343 -11.35 5.06 68.00
N VAL A 344 -10.84 6.09 67.34
CA VAL A 344 -10.18 7.22 67.98
C VAL A 344 -11.18 7.95 68.90
N ASP A 345 -12.40 8.17 68.38
CA ASP A 345 -13.45 8.81 69.17
C ASP A 345 -13.89 7.96 70.41
N ASN A 346 -13.98 6.64 70.25
CA ASN A 346 -14.19 5.70 71.33
C ASN A 346 -13.04 5.71 72.35
N ILE A 347 -11.79 5.85 71.93
CA ILE A 347 -10.64 5.98 72.83
C ILE A 347 -10.67 7.33 73.54
N ARG A 348 -11.03 8.43 72.87
CA ARG A 348 -11.17 9.76 73.43
C ARG A 348 -12.21 9.78 74.59
N GLN A 349 -13.32 9.05 74.39
CA GLN A 349 -14.34 8.92 75.42
C GLN A 349 -13.85 8.10 76.62
N ARG A 350 -12.81 7.27 76.47
CA ARG A 350 -12.31 6.35 77.49
C ARG A 350 -11.07 6.83 78.28
N THR A 351 -10.36 7.83 77.72
CA THR A 351 -9.09 8.30 78.32
C THR A 351 -9.03 9.82 78.42
N SER A 352 -9.13 10.38 79.62
CA SER A 352 -9.04 11.82 79.91
C SER A 352 -7.62 12.41 79.91
N ASP A 353 -6.60 11.66 79.50
CA ASP A 353 -5.19 12.08 79.55
C ASP A 353 -4.37 11.79 78.29
N VAL A 354 -4.87 12.21 77.13
CA VAL A 354 -4.07 12.15 75.94
C VAL A 354 -3.22 13.43 75.85
N LYS A 355 -1.90 13.29 75.88
CA LYS A 355 -0.95 14.39 75.49
C LYS A 355 -0.59 14.30 74.03
N VAL A 356 -0.94 15.32 73.28
CA VAL A 356 -0.54 15.46 71.89
C VAL A 356 0.59 16.48 71.86
N LYS A 357 1.73 16.06 71.27
CA LYS A 357 2.89 16.94 71.05
C LYS A 357 3.04 17.24 69.56
N ALA A 358 3.16 18.51 69.21
CA ALA A 358 3.45 18.92 67.88
C ALA A 358 4.85 18.40 67.47
N GLY A 359 4.91 17.85 66.26
CA GLY A 359 6.15 17.60 65.52
C GLY A 359 6.39 18.69 64.50
N ASP A 360 7.39 18.51 63.69
CA ASP A 360 7.73 19.46 62.62
C ASP A 360 6.55 19.60 61.60
N ASN A 361 6.22 20.82 61.25
CA ASN A 361 5.15 21.19 60.31
C ASN A 361 3.71 20.88 60.83
N ILE A 362 3.56 20.65 62.10
CA ILE A 362 2.27 20.41 62.76
C ILE A 362 2.07 21.48 63.82
N ASP A 363 0.89 22.04 63.89
CA ASP A 363 0.43 22.89 64.96
C ASP A 363 -0.60 22.10 65.79
N VAL A 364 -0.47 22.20 67.08
CA VAL A 364 -1.41 21.59 68.06
C VAL A 364 -1.92 22.67 69.01
N GLU A 365 -3.20 22.92 68.92
CA GLU A 365 -3.91 23.80 69.89
C GLU A 365 -4.72 22.94 70.81
N GLU A 366 -4.48 23.11 72.13
CA GLU A 366 -5.25 22.44 73.19
C GLU A 366 -6.29 23.41 73.73
N THR A 367 -7.54 22.99 73.64
CA THR A 367 -8.65 23.67 74.35
C THR A 367 -9.25 22.72 75.31
N HIS A 368 -9.57 23.23 76.53
CA HIS A 368 -10.20 22.43 77.62
C HIS A 368 -11.64 22.90 77.83
N ASP A 369 -12.57 21.95 77.72
CA ASP A 369 -13.96 22.18 78.06
C ASP A 369 -14.14 21.69 79.54
N ASP A 370 -14.10 22.62 80.45
CA ASP A 370 -14.21 22.33 81.88
C ASP A 370 -15.58 21.73 82.28
N ALA A 371 -16.61 21.99 81.47
CA ALA A 371 -17.97 21.53 81.81
C ALA A 371 -18.13 20.03 81.45
N ASN A 372 -17.42 19.53 80.47
CA ASN A 372 -17.52 18.14 79.99
C ASN A 372 -16.23 17.33 80.26
N GLN A 373 -15.24 17.89 80.94
CA GLN A 373 -13.92 17.28 81.21
C GLN A 373 -13.24 16.75 79.86
N VAL A 374 -13.48 17.43 78.75
CA VAL A 374 -12.96 17.04 77.44
C VAL A 374 -11.82 17.99 77.08
N LYS A 375 -10.64 17.43 76.89
CA LYS A 375 -9.55 18.12 76.26
C LYS A 375 -9.67 17.92 74.72
N THR A 376 -9.76 19.00 74.02
CA THR A 376 -9.74 18.99 72.57
C THR A 376 -8.38 19.49 72.10
N TYR A 377 -7.71 18.65 71.32
CA TYR A 377 -6.49 19.03 70.64
C TYR A 377 -6.85 19.27 69.19
N THR A 378 -6.74 20.49 68.73
CA THR A 378 -6.85 20.82 67.31
C THR A 378 -5.46 20.67 66.66
N VAL A 379 -5.33 19.66 65.85
CA VAL A 379 -4.08 19.37 65.13
C VAL A 379 -4.27 19.81 63.67
N SER A 380 -3.45 20.74 63.26
CA SER A 380 -3.45 21.21 61.87
C SER A 380 -2.05 21.14 61.28
N THR A 381 -1.97 20.99 59.99
CA THR A 381 -0.71 21.24 59.29
C THR A 381 -0.45 22.72 59.30
N GLN A 382 0.78 23.14 59.51
CA GLN A 382 1.21 24.51 59.26
C GLN A 382 0.86 24.90 57.81
N LYS A 383 0.50 26.17 57.65
CA LYS A 383 0.12 26.70 56.33
C LYS A 383 1.21 26.48 55.27
N ASP A 384 2.45 26.52 55.70
CA ASP A 384 3.62 26.29 54.88
C ASP A 384 4.42 25.09 55.44
N ILE A 385 4.40 23.99 54.69
CA ILE A 385 5.22 22.82 55.00
C ILE A 385 6.64 23.08 54.51
N LYS A 386 7.60 23.19 55.47
CA LYS A 386 9.02 23.39 55.17
C LYS A 386 9.73 22.03 55.14
N ALA A 387 10.16 21.60 53.99
CA ALA A 387 10.98 20.42 53.83
C ALA A 387 12.22 20.76 53.00
N ASN A 388 13.38 20.26 53.38
CA ASN A 388 14.61 20.44 52.60
C ASN A 388 14.57 19.70 51.26
N SER A 389 13.77 18.68 51.20
CA SER A 389 13.54 17.92 49.97
C SER A 389 12.27 17.07 50.06
N TYR A 390 11.66 16.83 48.91
CA TYR A 390 10.63 15.83 48.72
C TYR A 390 11.24 14.66 47.94
N THR A 391 11.30 13.48 48.54
CA THR A 391 11.86 12.27 47.91
C THR A 391 10.79 11.20 47.87
N ILE A 392 10.53 10.61 46.71
CA ILE A 392 9.66 9.44 46.60
C ILE A 392 10.45 8.23 47.10
N ASN A 393 9.94 7.56 48.14
CA ASN A 393 10.63 6.48 48.81
C ASN A 393 11.07 5.37 47.81
N ASN A 394 12.27 4.87 48.01
CA ASN A 394 12.91 3.87 47.12
C ASN A 394 13.05 4.29 45.66
N SER A 395 13.07 5.57 45.38
CA SER A 395 13.33 6.11 44.06
C SER A 395 14.40 7.19 44.11
N ASN A 396 15.06 7.44 42.98
CA ASN A 396 15.98 8.57 42.83
C ASN A 396 15.25 9.88 42.45
N ILE A 397 13.89 9.90 42.58
CA ILE A 397 13.10 11.09 42.27
C ILE A 397 13.13 12.00 43.53
N LYS A 398 13.57 13.25 43.34
CA LYS A 398 13.76 14.21 44.40
C LYS A 398 13.51 15.63 43.91
N ILE A 399 12.89 16.45 44.76
CA ILE A 399 12.80 17.90 44.59
C ILE A 399 13.52 18.53 45.77
N ASP A 400 14.55 19.29 45.54
CA ASP A 400 15.30 20.00 46.57
C ASP A 400 15.83 21.36 46.04
N GLN A 401 16.72 22.01 46.81
CA GLN A 401 17.35 23.29 46.40
C GLN A 401 18.10 23.24 45.07
N ASN A 402 18.43 22.08 44.56
CA ASN A 402 19.11 21.90 43.28
C ASN A 402 18.11 21.68 42.12
N GLY A 403 16.81 21.63 42.38
CA GLY A 403 15.76 21.47 41.41
C GLY A 403 15.04 20.12 41.49
N ILE A 404 14.55 19.66 40.32
CA ILE A 404 13.81 18.41 40.20
C ILE A 404 14.70 17.34 39.57
N ASN A 405 15.02 16.31 40.37
CA ASN A 405 15.68 15.10 39.85
C ASN A 405 14.63 14.02 39.60
N ALA A 406 14.40 13.67 38.38
CA ALA A 406 13.44 12.65 37.98
C ALA A 406 13.95 11.20 38.17
N GLY A 407 15.14 11.00 38.72
CA GLY A 407 15.69 9.67 39.03
C GLY A 407 15.77 8.69 37.86
N ASN A 408 16.11 9.16 36.69
CA ASN A 408 16.08 8.40 35.42
C ASN A 408 14.67 7.90 35.04
N LYS A 409 13.61 8.50 35.59
CA LYS A 409 12.23 8.23 35.17
C LYS A 409 11.77 9.28 34.16
N LYS A 410 10.71 8.94 33.44
CA LYS A 410 10.11 9.88 32.49
C LYS A 410 9.38 10.99 33.26
N VAL A 411 9.57 12.22 32.82
CA VAL A 411 8.68 13.32 33.15
C VAL A 411 7.58 13.32 32.09
N ILE A 412 6.34 13.13 32.51
CA ILE A 412 5.16 13.08 31.64
C ILE A 412 4.31 14.32 31.80
N ASN A 413 3.42 14.58 30.81
CA ASN A 413 2.55 15.76 30.80
C ASN A 413 3.32 17.10 30.76
N VAL A 414 4.51 17.08 30.15
CA VAL A 414 5.27 18.31 29.90
C VAL A 414 4.65 19.05 28.73
N ALA A 415 4.17 20.26 28.94
CA ALA A 415 3.71 21.15 27.88
C ALA A 415 4.84 21.45 26.89
N ASN A 416 4.51 22.03 25.75
CA ASN A 416 5.55 22.51 24.86
C ASN A 416 6.35 23.64 25.53
N GLY A 417 7.67 23.52 25.48
CA GLY A 417 8.54 24.65 25.85
C GLY A 417 8.38 25.78 24.86
N GLU A 418 8.22 27.01 25.38
CA GLU A 418 8.04 28.23 24.59
C GLU A 418 9.24 29.21 24.75
N ASN A 419 9.97 29.11 25.86
CA ASN A 419 11.11 29.94 26.17
C ASN A 419 12.40 29.12 26.25
N ASP A 420 13.55 29.77 26.17
CA ASP A 420 14.87 29.16 26.12
C ASP A 420 15.20 28.25 27.32
N ASN A 421 14.54 28.45 28.47
CA ASN A 421 14.74 27.68 29.70
C ASN A 421 13.66 26.65 29.95
N ASP A 422 12.72 26.47 29.04
CA ASP A 422 11.63 25.50 29.21
C ASP A 422 12.08 24.08 28.89
N ALA A 423 11.48 23.09 29.58
CA ALA A 423 11.66 21.70 29.22
C ALA A 423 11.02 21.40 27.88
N VAL A 424 11.74 20.73 27.00
CA VAL A 424 11.25 20.28 25.70
C VAL A 424 10.63 18.89 25.84
N ASN A 425 9.40 18.74 25.41
CA ASN A 425 8.75 17.41 25.39
C ASN A 425 9.10 16.59 24.13
N VAL A 426 8.73 15.31 24.19
CA VAL A 426 9.04 14.36 23.10
C VAL A 426 8.37 14.76 21.77
N SER A 427 7.22 15.48 21.80
CA SER A 427 6.56 15.90 20.55
C SER A 427 7.39 16.94 19.81
N GLN A 428 7.99 17.88 20.53
CA GLN A 428 8.90 18.88 19.95
C GLN A 428 10.18 18.22 19.39
N LEU A 429 10.74 17.27 20.15
CA LEU A 429 11.89 16.50 19.69
C LEU A 429 11.55 15.64 18.47
N ASN A 430 10.34 15.07 18.41
CA ASN A 430 9.91 14.25 17.29
C ASN A 430 9.71 15.07 16.02
N LYS A 431 9.30 16.33 16.14
CA LYS A 431 9.27 17.24 15.00
C LYS A 431 10.67 17.40 14.38
N VAL A 432 11.67 17.64 15.23
CA VAL A 432 13.07 17.73 14.79
C VAL A 432 13.54 16.42 14.17
N LYS A 433 13.21 15.27 14.79
CA LYS A 433 13.54 13.96 14.23
C LYS A 433 12.89 13.72 12.87
N HIS A 434 11.62 14.15 12.71
CA HIS A 434 10.93 14.07 11.42
C HIS A 434 11.63 14.89 10.34
N ASP A 435 12.02 16.13 10.68
CA ASP A 435 12.74 17.01 9.76
C ASP A 435 14.11 16.43 9.40
N VAL A 436 14.80 15.84 10.36
CA VAL A 436 16.07 15.13 10.12
C VAL A 436 15.86 13.91 9.21
N ALA A 437 14.80 13.12 9.45
CA ALA A 437 14.50 11.96 8.60
C ALA A 437 14.15 12.37 7.16
N ASN A 438 13.36 13.45 7.01
CA ASN A 438 13.05 14.01 5.70
C ASN A 438 14.32 14.52 4.99
N ASN A 439 15.19 15.21 5.72
CA ASN A 439 16.47 15.67 5.18
C ASN A 439 17.35 14.49 4.75
N THR A 440 17.40 13.42 5.55
CA THR A 440 18.13 12.19 5.20
C THR A 440 17.59 11.56 3.92
N LYS A 441 16.25 11.48 3.78
CA LYS A 441 15.61 10.99 2.56
C LYS A 441 15.92 11.87 1.34
N ASN A 442 15.86 13.19 1.53
CA ASN A 442 16.18 14.14 0.47
C ASN A 442 17.66 14.04 0.05
N ILE A 443 18.57 13.86 1.02
CA ILE A 443 19.99 13.64 0.74
C ILE A 443 20.18 12.35 -0.06
N ALA A 444 19.53 11.25 0.34
CA ALA A 444 19.58 9.99 -0.40
C ALA A 444 19.07 10.13 -1.84
N THR A 445 17.94 10.83 -2.00
CA THR A 445 17.37 11.13 -3.33
C THR A 445 18.34 11.97 -4.17
N ASN A 446 18.92 13.02 -3.56
CA ASN A 446 19.88 13.86 -4.24
C ASN A 446 21.15 13.08 -4.63
N THR A 447 21.61 12.19 -3.75
CA THR A 447 22.76 11.30 -4.04
C THR A 447 22.45 10.41 -5.25
N GLN A 448 21.25 9.83 -5.30
CA GLN A 448 20.82 9.02 -6.45
C GLN A 448 20.73 9.87 -7.72
N ASN A 449 20.19 11.06 -7.63
CA ASN A 449 20.08 11.98 -8.76
C ASN A 449 21.48 12.39 -9.27
N ILE A 450 22.40 12.67 -8.36
CA ILE A 450 23.81 12.97 -8.69
C ILE A 450 24.44 11.77 -9.41
N ALA A 451 24.24 10.56 -8.91
CA ALA A 451 24.76 9.35 -9.55
C ALA A 451 24.18 9.16 -10.96
N ASN A 452 22.87 9.38 -11.11
CA ASN A 452 22.19 9.31 -12.41
C ASN A 452 22.72 10.38 -13.38
N ASN A 453 22.88 11.62 -12.89
CA ASN A 453 23.41 12.73 -13.68
C ASN A 453 24.87 12.45 -14.07
N THR A 454 25.69 11.92 -13.15
CA THR A 454 27.07 11.51 -13.43
C THR A 454 27.12 10.45 -14.54
N LYS A 455 26.23 9.45 -14.47
CA LYS A 455 26.12 8.41 -15.50
C LYS A 455 25.69 8.99 -16.84
N ALA A 456 24.74 9.93 -16.83
CA ALA A 456 24.28 10.62 -18.04
C ALA A 456 25.41 11.47 -18.66
N ILE A 457 26.15 12.21 -17.83
CA ILE A 457 27.32 13.01 -18.21
C ILE A 457 28.40 12.12 -18.81
N ASN A 458 28.71 10.99 -18.16
CA ASN A 458 29.70 10.03 -18.67
C ASN A 458 29.27 9.43 -20.01
N THR A 459 27.97 9.15 -20.17
CA THR A 459 27.41 8.67 -21.45
C THR A 459 27.48 9.73 -22.52
N LEU A 460 27.23 10.99 -22.18
CA LEU A 460 27.33 12.13 -23.10
C LEU A 460 28.77 12.37 -23.52
N ASN A 461 29.70 12.37 -22.53
CA ASN A 461 31.13 12.50 -22.78
C ASN A 461 31.67 11.38 -23.70
N LYS A 462 31.19 10.14 -23.50
CA LYS A 462 31.53 9.03 -24.41
C LYS A 462 31.01 9.29 -25.82
N LYS A 463 29.78 9.76 -25.96
CA LYS A 463 29.19 10.13 -27.27
C LYS A 463 29.90 11.30 -27.95
N VAL A 464 30.41 12.26 -27.15
CA VAL A 464 31.20 13.40 -27.67
C VAL A 464 32.60 12.98 -28.11
N ASN A 465 33.19 11.97 -27.42
CA ASN A 465 34.52 11.46 -27.81
C ASN A 465 34.46 10.44 -28.94
N ASP A 466 33.28 9.93 -29.31
CA ASP A 466 33.06 8.98 -30.41
C ASP A 466 32.68 9.74 -31.73
N VAL A 467 32.64 11.11 -31.71
CA VAL A 467 32.51 12.00 -32.89
C VAL A 467 33.86 12.62 -33.22
#